data_967906a6c62eb27dcd57b34d8525132a
#
_entry.id   967906a6c62eb27dcd57b34d8525132a
#
_cell.length_a   1.000
_cell.length_b   1.000
_cell.length_c   1.000
_cell.angle_alpha   90.00
_cell.angle_beta   90.00
_cell.angle_gamma   90.00
#
_symmetry.space_group_name_H-M   'P 1'
#
loop_
_entity.id
_entity.type
_entity.pdbx_description
1 polymer ?
#
loop_
_entity_poly.entity_id
_entity_poly.type
_entity_poly.pdbx_seq_one_letter_code
_entity_poly.pdbx_strand_id
1 'polypeptide(L)'
;EFLDRCPFGSENAVTGNYDKSYALINEYYQKTMEIRARAEQFNDLELLFDMAMSNYEPLNDCYKNLVLLKNLWDLIVMVRETFSAWYNVLWDKIDTEQMVATVRELSNQVVRAQKGLRAWPLYTWLQDEVKNMSAALPLVNELHSDTMRDRHWAQLMGVTKKTFEKGPEFSFRHLLELELHHFSDAVYDIVDQSVKEAKIEAKLEGIRRTWSKMTVDFDGSREDCPLLADLSEVLERLESDSLEMLSMTSQGRFIEFCKQTVDEWSEKLQTVDSVLQVWQKFQTNWCRLE
;
A
#
# COMPACT_ATOMS: atom_id res chain seq x y z
N GLU A 1 2.47 17.69 -41.67
CA GLU A 1 3.26 18.56 -40.79
C GLU A 1 2.65 18.64 -39.37
N PHE A 2 1.34 18.99 -39.22
CA PHE A 2 0.65 19.03 -37.93
C PHE A 2 0.71 17.69 -37.22
N LEU A 3 0.32 16.60 -37.86
CA LEU A 3 0.31 15.26 -37.27
C LEU A 3 1.72 14.72 -36.94
N ASP A 4 2.73 15.18 -37.66
CA ASP A 4 4.12 14.70 -37.50
C ASP A 4 4.89 15.46 -36.42
N ARG A 5 4.53 16.72 -36.18
CA ARG A 5 5.28 17.59 -35.27
C ARG A 5 4.60 17.90 -33.94
N CYS A 6 3.26 17.82 -33.89
CA CYS A 6 2.54 18.01 -32.64
C CYS A 6 2.81 16.87 -31.66
N PRO A 7 2.81 17.14 -30.35
CA PRO A 7 3.22 16.20 -29.32
C PRO A 7 2.11 15.19 -28.99
N PHE A 8 1.76 14.34 -29.98
CA PHE A 8 0.84 13.19 -29.78
C PHE A 8 1.51 11.99 -29.12
N GLY A 9 2.85 11.95 -29.11
CA GLY A 9 3.64 10.92 -28.46
C GLY A 9 3.87 11.19 -26.99
N SER A 10 4.26 10.15 -26.24
CA SER A 10 4.52 10.21 -24.82
C SER A 10 5.93 10.69 -24.45
N GLU A 11 6.83 10.92 -25.38
CA GLU A 11 8.24 11.24 -25.14
C GLU A 11 8.44 12.47 -24.23
N ASN A 12 7.72 13.56 -24.49
CA ASN A 12 7.80 14.77 -23.66
C ASN A 12 7.11 14.58 -22.30
N ALA A 13 6.11 13.70 -22.19
CA ALA A 13 5.46 13.36 -20.95
C ALA A 13 6.39 12.53 -20.04
N VAL A 14 7.08 11.56 -20.62
CA VAL A 14 8.07 10.73 -19.91
C VAL A 14 9.24 11.58 -19.39
N THR A 15 9.76 12.51 -20.22
CA THR A 15 10.88 13.37 -19.87
C THR A 15 10.50 14.57 -18.99
N GLY A 16 9.20 14.82 -18.77
CA GLY A 16 8.72 15.99 -18.01
C GLY A 16 8.87 17.33 -18.76
N ASN A 17 9.05 17.30 -20.08
CA ASN A 17 9.26 18.49 -20.90
C ASN A 17 7.94 19.10 -21.39
N TYR A 18 7.10 19.54 -20.47
CA TYR A 18 5.74 20.04 -20.74
C TYR A 18 5.75 21.36 -21.51
N ASP A 19 6.68 22.27 -21.17
CA ASP A 19 6.81 23.59 -21.83
C ASP A 19 7.01 23.48 -23.33
N LYS A 20 7.83 22.50 -23.75
CA LYS A 20 8.05 22.25 -25.18
C LYS A 20 6.78 21.79 -25.87
N SER A 21 5.97 20.95 -25.21
CA SER A 21 4.70 20.48 -25.75
C SER A 21 3.68 21.62 -25.88
N TYR A 22 3.56 22.44 -24.84
CA TYR A 22 2.68 23.62 -24.88
C TYR A 22 3.15 24.67 -25.92
N ALA A 23 4.44 24.88 -26.07
CA ALA A 23 4.97 25.79 -27.08
C ALA A 23 4.58 25.32 -28.50
N LEU A 24 4.72 24.03 -28.80
CA LEU A 24 4.31 23.46 -30.08
C LEU A 24 2.79 23.54 -30.29
N ILE A 25 1.98 23.22 -29.30
CA ILE A 25 0.52 23.33 -29.37
C ILE A 25 0.10 24.77 -29.66
N ASN A 26 0.70 25.75 -28.96
CA ASN A 26 0.40 27.15 -29.15
C ASN A 26 0.84 27.65 -30.53
N GLU A 27 2.01 27.24 -31.01
CA GLU A 27 2.48 27.57 -32.36
C GLU A 27 1.49 27.11 -33.44
N TYR A 28 1.05 25.84 -33.36
CA TYR A 28 0.09 25.30 -34.33
C TYR A 28 -1.29 25.88 -34.17
N TYR A 29 -1.71 26.23 -32.95
CA TYR A 29 -2.96 26.92 -32.69
C TYR A 29 -2.98 28.30 -33.38
N GLN A 30 -1.91 29.09 -33.25
CA GLN A 30 -1.80 30.40 -33.92
C GLN A 30 -1.86 30.26 -35.46
N LYS A 31 -1.06 29.33 -36.01
CA LYS A 31 -1.09 29.04 -37.45
C LYS A 31 -2.50 28.64 -37.92
N THR A 32 -3.19 27.81 -37.16
CA THR A 32 -4.54 27.36 -37.49
C THR A 32 -5.54 28.51 -37.46
N MET A 33 -5.41 29.42 -36.47
CA MET A 33 -6.29 30.60 -36.39
C MET A 33 -6.04 31.59 -37.52
N GLU A 34 -4.77 31.80 -37.93
CA GLU A 34 -4.44 32.64 -39.12
C GLU A 34 -5.02 32.09 -40.39
N ILE A 35 -4.92 30.77 -40.63
CA ILE A 35 -5.49 30.09 -41.81
C ILE A 35 -7.01 30.19 -41.77
N ARG A 36 -7.64 30.03 -40.59
CA ARG A 36 -9.08 30.13 -40.41
C ARG A 36 -9.60 31.53 -40.75
N ALA A 37 -8.92 32.57 -40.28
CA ALA A 37 -9.29 33.94 -40.60
C ALA A 37 -9.22 34.20 -42.13
N ARG A 38 -8.22 33.65 -42.82
CA ARG A 38 -8.14 33.75 -44.29
C ARG A 38 -9.25 32.95 -44.97
N ALA A 39 -9.57 31.76 -44.48
CA ALA A 39 -10.65 30.93 -45.01
C ALA A 39 -12.02 31.66 -44.89
N GLU A 40 -12.25 32.31 -43.77
CA GLU A 40 -13.47 33.15 -43.53
C GLU A 40 -13.52 34.32 -44.53
N GLN A 41 -12.42 35.02 -44.79
CA GLN A 41 -12.33 36.05 -45.80
C GLN A 41 -12.63 35.52 -47.21
N PHE A 42 -12.15 34.32 -47.58
CA PHE A 42 -12.46 33.71 -48.86
C PHE A 42 -13.95 33.32 -48.95
N ASN A 43 -14.55 32.81 -47.89
CA ASN A 43 -15.99 32.50 -47.87
C ASN A 43 -16.82 33.75 -48.04
N ASP A 44 -16.42 34.86 -47.43
CA ASP A 44 -17.10 36.16 -47.60
C ASP A 44 -17.04 36.66 -49.03
N LEU A 45 -15.90 36.45 -49.74
CA LEU A 45 -15.77 36.78 -51.15
C LEU A 45 -16.59 35.85 -52.05
N GLU A 46 -16.57 34.54 -51.75
CA GLU A 46 -17.42 33.56 -52.46
C GLU A 46 -18.90 33.92 -52.36
N LEU A 47 -19.34 34.33 -51.18
CA LEU A 47 -20.72 34.81 -50.95
C LEU A 47 -21.00 36.08 -51.77
N LEU A 48 -20.06 37.02 -51.77
CA LEU A 48 -20.22 38.31 -52.48
C LEU A 48 -20.35 38.09 -54.00
N PHE A 49 -19.68 37.09 -54.58
CA PHE A 49 -19.71 36.76 -55.99
C PHE A 49 -20.71 35.65 -56.37
N ASP A 50 -21.61 35.30 -55.43
CA ASP A 50 -22.64 34.25 -55.63
C ASP A 50 -22.03 32.89 -56.03
N MET A 51 -20.84 32.58 -55.46
CA MET A 51 -20.15 31.33 -55.68
C MET A 51 -20.51 30.32 -54.59
N ALA A 52 -20.31 29.02 -54.89
CA ALA A 52 -20.49 27.97 -53.88
C ALA A 52 -19.41 28.09 -52.81
N MET A 53 -19.83 28.12 -51.51
CA MET A 53 -18.93 28.25 -50.38
C MET A 53 -18.02 27.03 -50.25
N SER A 54 -16.73 27.28 -50.08
CA SER A 54 -15.71 26.22 -49.84
C SER A 54 -15.81 25.67 -48.44
N ASN A 55 -15.70 24.35 -48.29
CA ASN A 55 -15.68 23.67 -47.01
C ASN A 55 -14.24 23.32 -46.61
N TYR A 56 -13.80 23.83 -45.47
CA TYR A 56 -12.46 23.62 -44.94
C TYR A 56 -12.46 22.56 -43.83
N GLU A 57 -13.03 21.36 -44.04
CA GLU A 57 -13.09 20.25 -43.09
C GLU A 57 -11.74 19.92 -42.44
N PRO A 58 -10.62 19.79 -43.20
CA PRO A 58 -9.32 19.48 -42.63
C PRO A 58 -8.86 20.56 -41.60
N LEU A 59 -9.21 21.81 -41.81
CA LEU A 59 -8.87 22.91 -40.92
C LEU A 59 -9.70 22.84 -39.62
N ASN A 60 -10.97 22.52 -39.71
CA ASN A 60 -11.84 22.33 -38.57
C ASN A 60 -11.41 21.10 -37.74
N ASP A 61 -10.98 20.02 -38.38
CA ASP A 61 -10.48 18.83 -37.70
C ASP A 61 -9.13 19.10 -37.05
N CYS A 62 -8.25 19.88 -37.67
CA CYS A 62 -7.00 20.32 -37.05
C CYS A 62 -7.27 21.14 -35.78
N TYR A 63 -8.18 22.09 -35.82
CA TYR A 63 -8.57 22.87 -34.66
C TYR A 63 -9.13 21.99 -33.53
N LYS A 64 -10.07 21.08 -33.83
CA LYS A 64 -10.63 20.15 -32.86
C LYS A 64 -9.54 19.30 -32.21
N ASN A 65 -8.62 18.76 -33.01
CA ASN A 65 -7.51 17.94 -32.51
C ASN A 65 -6.56 18.75 -31.62
N LEU A 66 -6.29 20.04 -31.94
CA LEU A 66 -5.47 20.91 -31.08
C LEU A 66 -6.13 21.16 -29.73
N VAL A 67 -7.43 21.41 -29.69
CA VAL A 67 -8.17 21.59 -28.44
C VAL A 67 -8.15 20.31 -27.61
N LEU A 68 -8.37 19.17 -28.25
CA LEU A 68 -8.31 17.87 -27.59
C LEU A 68 -6.91 17.57 -27.05
N LEU A 69 -5.88 17.84 -27.84
CA LEU A 69 -4.49 17.63 -27.44
C LEU A 69 -4.10 18.51 -26.24
N LYS A 70 -4.53 19.78 -26.27
CA LYS A 70 -4.31 20.66 -25.11
C LYS A 70 -4.98 20.11 -23.85
N ASN A 71 -6.24 19.72 -23.93
CA ASN A 71 -6.96 19.16 -22.78
C ASN A 71 -6.29 17.89 -22.25
N LEU A 72 -5.73 17.05 -23.13
CA LEU A 72 -4.98 15.86 -22.73
C LEU A 72 -3.69 16.23 -22.00
N TRP A 73 -2.95 17.23 -22.49
CA TRP A 73 -1.75 17.71 -21.83
C TRP A 73 -2.06 18.37 -20.48
N ASP A 74 -3.14 19.13 -20.37
CA ASP A 74 -3.58 19.70 -19.09
C ASP A 74 -3.87 18.59 -18.07
N LEU A 75 -4.50 17.50 -18.50
CA LEU A 75 -4.75 16.33 -17.64
C LEU A 75 -3.45 15.61 -17.24
N ILE A 76 -2.49 15.46 -18.16
CA ILE A 76 -1.18 14.86 -17.89
C ILE A 76 -0.42 15.68 -16.84
N VAL A 77 -0.36 16.99 -17.00
CA VAL A 77 0.31 17.86 -16.05
C VAL A 77 -0.33 17.74 -14.66
N MET A 78 -1.66 17.77 -14.59
CA MET A 78 -2.38 17.61 -13.32
C MET A 78 -2.05 16.28 -12.64
N VAL A 79 -2.05 15.16 -13.37
CA VAL A 79 -1.70 13.84 -12.83
C VAL A 79 -0.26 13.81 -12.34
N ARG A 80 0.67 14.31 -13.15
CA ARG A 80 2.11 14.29 -12.81
C ARG A 80 2.44 15.20 -11.62
N GLU A 81 1.86 16.39 -11.55
CA GLU A 81 2.04 17.27 -10.39
C GLU A 81 1.49 16.64 -9.11
N THR A 82 0.31 16.00 -9.19
CA THR A 82 -0.26 15.26 -8.06
C THR A 82 0.67 14.14 -7.60
N PHE A 83 1.17 13.32 -8.51
CA PHE A 83 2.08 12.22 -8.16
C PHE A 83 3.44 12.73 -7.67
N SER A 84 3.97 13.80 -8.28
CA SER A 84 5.23 14.42 -7.86
C SER A 84 5.15 14.99 -6.44
N ALA A 85 4.03 15.57 -6.06
CA ALA A 85 3.80 16.04 -4.70
C ALA A 85 3.85 14.89 -3.67
N TRP A 86 3.42 13.70 -4.05
CA TRP A 86 3.44 12.52 -3.17
C TRP A 86 4.81 11.90 -3.03
N TYR A 87 5.68 11.96 -4.04
CA TYR A 87 6.99 11.31 -4.01
C TYR A 87 7.85 11.68 -2.80
N ASN A 88 7.72 12.92 -2.32
CA ASN A 88 8.49 13.44 -1.20
C ASN A 88 7.78 13.32 0.16
N VAL A 89 6.57 12.75 0.19
CA VAL A 89 5.87 12.52 1.46
C VAL A 89 6.57 11.42 2.23
N LEU A 90 6.92 11.72 3.49
CA LEU A 90 7.54 10.76 4.39
C LEU A 90 6.58 9.64 4.73
N TRP A 91 7.10 8.43 4.90
CA TRP A 91 6.33 7.22 5.20
C TRP A 91 5.34 7.39 6.34
N ASP A 92 5.78 7.97 7.45
CA ASP A 92 4.95 8.16 8.65
C ASP A 92 3.82 9.20 8.48
N LYS A 93 3.83 9.97 7.38
CA LYS A 93 2.85 11.04 7.10
C LYS A 93 1.97 10.72 5.88
N ILE A 94 2.08 9.53 5.34
CA ILE A 94 1.29 9.12 4.18
C ILE A 94 -0.17 8.92 4.60
N ASP A 95 -1.07 9.65 3.94
CA ASP A 95 -2.51 9.40 3.99
C ASP A 95 -2.91 8.57 2.76
N THR A 96 -2.85 7.26 2.91
CA THR A 96 -3.14 6.31 1.83
C THR A 96 -4.61 6.37 1.39
N GLU A 97 -5.55 6.64 2.30
CA GLU A 97 -6.98 6.73 1.96
C GLU A 97 -7.25 7.92 1.05
N GLN A 98 -6.69 9.08 1.37
CA GLN A 98 -6.81 10.27 0.54
C GLN A 98 -6.15 10.08 -0.83
N MET A 99 -4.97 9.44 -0.88
CA MET A 99 -4.29 9.14 -2.14
C MET A 99 -5.12 8.20 -3.03
N VAL A 100 -5.69 7.13 -2.48
CA VAL A 100 -6.57 6.21 -3.21
C VAL A 100 -7.81 6.93 -3.75
N ALA A 101 -8.45 7.78 -2.95
CA ALA A 101 -9.60 8.56 -3.39
C ALA A 101 -9.24 9.50 -4.55
N THR A 102 -8.09 10.17 -4.47
CA THR A 102 -7.59 11.09 -5.51
C THR A 102 -7.28 10.34 -6.81
N VAL A 103 -6.58 9.20 -6.74
CA VAL A 103 -6.27 8.40 -7.96
C VAL A 103 -7.55 7.86 -8.59
N ARG A 104 -8.54 7.49 -7.80
CA ARG A 104 -9.84 7.06 -8.33
C ARG A 104 -10.53 8.18 -9.10
N GLU A 105 -10.49 9.42 -8.58
CA GLU A 105 -11.04 10.57 -9.29
C GLU A 105 -10.27 10.88 -10.58
N LEU A 106 -8.93 10.86 -10.55
CA LEU A 106 -8.09 11.02 -11.73
C LEU A 106 -8.37 9.93 -12.77
N SER A 107 -8.52 8.68 -12.36
CA SER A 107 -8.90 7.57 -13.23
C SER A 107 -10.25 7.82 -13.90
N ASN A 108 -11.24 8.29 -13.15
CA ASN A 108 -12.55 8.64 -13.69
C ASN A 108 -12.45 9.76 -14.74
N GLN A 109 -11.62 10.78 -14.51
CA GLN A 109 -11.40 11.88 -15.45
C GLN A 109 -10.73 11.38 -16.74
N VAL A 110 -9.71 10.51 -16.64
CA VAL A 110 -9.05 9.88 -17.78
C VAL A 110 -10.03 9.03 -18.59
N VAL A 111 -10.88 8.24 -17.94
CA VAL A 111 -11.87 7.38 -18.61
C VAL A 111 -12.98 8.22 -19.30
N ARG A 112 -13.38 9.35 -18.70
CA ARG A 112 -14.38 10.27 -19.25
C ARG A 112 -13.84 11.09 -20.42
N ALA A 113 -12.51 11.10 -20.64
CA ALA A 113 -11.90 11.80 -21.74
C ALA A 113 -12.49 11.34 -23.10
N GLN A 114 -12.55 12.26 -24.06
CA GLN A 114 -13.25 12.06 -25.32
C GLN A 114 -12.73 10.85 -26.10
N LYS A 115 -13.62 10.13 -26.76
CA LYS A 115 -13.28 8.90 -27.51
C LYS A 115 -12.18 9.10 -28.56
N GLY A 116 -12.09 10.30 -29.17
CA GLY A 116 -11.05 10.64 -30.16
C GLY A 116 -9.62 10.60 -29.61
N LEU A 117 -9.42 10.78 -28.29
CA LEU A 117 -8.10 10.76 -27.64
C LEU A 117 -7.51 9.34 -27.53
N ARG A 118 -8.35 8.31 -27.53
CA ARG A 118 -7.95 6.92 -27.30
C ARG A 118 -7.02 6.35 -28.38
N ALA A 119 -7.02 6.93 -29.56
CA ALA A 119 -6.13 6.53 -30.65
C ALA A 119 -4.69 7.08 -30.48
N TRP A 120 -4.45 7.99 -29.54
CA TRP A 120 -3.15 8.63 -29.38
C TRP A 120 -2.27 7.88 -28.37
N PRO A 121 -1.00 7.63 -28.69
CA PRO A 121 -0.07 6.97 -27.77
C PRO A 121 0.06 7.68 -26.43
N LEU A 122 -0.07 9.01 -26.44
CA LEU A 122 -0.05 9.84 -25.24
C LEU A 122 -1.17 9.51 -24.26
N TYR A 123 -2.38 9.20 -24.74
CA TYR A 123 -3.50 8.79 -23.91
C TYR A 123 -3.27 7.42 -23.27
N THR A 124 -2.77 6.46 -24.06
CA THR A 124 -2.45 5.11 -23.57
C THR A 124 -1.41 5.19 -22.45
N TRP A 125 -0.36 5.98 -22.65
CA TRP A 125 0.65 6.21 -21.63
C TRP A 125 0.05 6.79 -20.34
N LEU A 126 -0.81 7.82 -20.44
CA LEU A 126 -1.47 8.41 -19.26
C LEU A 126 -2.36 7.39 -18.53
N GLN A 127 -3.10 6.58 -19.30
CA GLN A 127 -3.96 5.53 -18.74
C GLN A 127 -3.14 4.49 -17.98
N ASP A 128 -2.00 4.06 -18.53
CA ASP A 128 -1.12 3.09 -17.89
C ASP A 128 -0.49 3.67 -16.61
N GLU A 129 -0.07 4.94 -16.63
CA GLU A 129 0.49 5.62 -15.46
C GLU A 129 -0.51 5.69 -14.30
N VAL A 130 -1.76 6.09 -14.58
CA VAL A 130 -2.82 6.15 -13.56
C VAL A 130 -3.21 4.75 -13.09
N LYS A 131 -3.25 3.76 -13.98
CA LYS A 131 -3.54 2.36 -13.65
C LYS A 131 -2.47 1.76 -12.74
N ASN A 132 -1.20 1.98 -13.05
CA ASN A 132 -0.08 1.50 -12.23
C ASN A 132 -0.12 2.10 -10.83
N MET A 133 -0.37 3.40 -10.71
CA MET A 133 -0.56 4.06 -9.41
C MET A 133 -1.78 3.50 -8.66
N SER A 134 -2.90 3.29 -9.35
CA SER A 134 -4.10 2.70 -8.76
C SER A 134 -3.89 1.27 -8.25
N ALA A 135 -3.01 0.51 -8.90
CA ALA A 135 -2.65 -0.84 -8.46
C ALA A 135 -1.62 -0.84 -7.31
N ALA A 136 -0.72 0.14 -7.27
CA ALA A 136 0.32 0.23 -6.25
C ALA A 136 -0.22 0.74 -4.89
N LEU A 137 -1.12 1.71 -4.88
CA LEU A 137 -1.61 2.35 -3.65
C LEU A 137 -2.26 1.40 -2.64
N PRO A 138 -3.13 0.45 -3.03
CA PRO A 138 -3.66 -0.54 -2.08
C PRO A 138 -2.57 -1.35 -1.41
N LEU A 139 -1.51 -1.74 -2.15
CA LEU A 139 -0.37 -2.48 -1.61
C LEU A 139 0.42 -1.63 -0.61
N VAL A 140 0.58 -0.34 -0.90
CA VAL A 140 1.21 0.62 0.03
C VAL A 140 0.38 0.75 1.31
N ASN A 141 -0.94 0.80 1.20
CA ASN A 141 -1.84 0.83 2.35
C ASN A 141 -1.68 -0.40 3.23
N GLU A 142 -1.63 -1.59 2.64
CA GLU A 142 -1.38 -2.83 3.37
C GLU A 142 -0.02 -2.84 4.07
N LEU A 143 1.02 -2.35 3.41
CA LEU A 143 2.36 -2.23 4.00
C LEU A 143 2.44 -1.19 5.13
N HIS A 144 1.53 -0.22 5.18
CA HIS A 144 1.46 0.81 6.25
C HIS A 144 0.85 0.28 7.56
N SER A 145 0.71 -1.03 7.68
CA SER A 145 0.22 -1.69 8.90
C SER A 145 1.26 -1.63 10.04
N ASP A 146 0.80 -1.36 11.26
CA ASP A 146 1.62 -1.39 12.49
C ASP A 146 2.20 -2.79 12.80
N THR A 147 1.72 -3.83 12.11
CA THR A 147 2.19 -5.21 12.28
C THR A 147 3.51 -5.49 11.56
N MET A 148 3.90 -4.62 10.62
CA MET A 148 5.12 -4.79 9.84
C MET A 148 6.39 -4.59 10.69
N ARG A 149 7.25 -5.61 10.75
CA ARG A 149 8.54 -5.61 11.43
C ARG A 149 9.68 -5.58 10.41
N ASP A 150 10.90 -5.28 10.86
CA ASP A 150 12.09 -5.20 9.97
C ASP A 150 12.33 -6.49 9.18
N ARG A 151 12.00 -7.66 9.76
CA ARG A 151 12.09 -8.95 9.06
C ARG A 151 11.17 -9.04 7.84
N HIS A 152 9.97 -8.45 7.90
CA HIS A 152 9.02 -8.42 6.77
C HIS A 152 9.50 -7.47 5.68
N TRP A 153 10.09 -6.34 6.05
CA TRP A 153 10.75 -5.44 5.10
C TRP A 153 11.94 -6.10 4.42
N ALA A 154 12.72 -6.90 5.14
CA ALA A 154 13.81 -7.69 4.56
C ALA A 154 13.29 -8.75 3.56
N GLN A 155 12.15 -9.38 3.85
CA GLN A 155 11.49 -10.31 2.91
C GLN A 155 11.02 -9.56 1.64
N LEU A 156 10.43 -8.38 1.80
CA LEU A 156 10.00 -7.55 0.68
C LEU A 156 11.18 -7.15 -0.22
N MET A 157 12.30 -6.74 0.37
CA MET A 157 13.55 -6.47 -0.36
C MET A 157 14.07 -7.71 -1.10
N GLY A 158 13.96 -8.90 -0.49
CA GLY A 158 14.35 -10.16 -1.12
C GLY A 158 13.50 -10.51 -2.34
N VAL A 159 12.18 -10.28 -2.28
CA VAL A 159 11.24 -10.54 -3.37
C VAL A 159 11.42 -9.54 -4.52
N THR A 160 11.52 -8.26 -4.19
CA THR A 160 11.66 -7.18 -5.20
C THR A 160 13.07 -7.08 -5.76
N LYS A 161 14.06 -7.72 -5.13
CA LYS A 161 15.50 -7.65 -5.45
C LYS A 161 16.05 -6.21 -5.42
N LYS A 162 15.37 -5.30 -4.74
CA LYS A 162 15.75 -3.91 -4.55
C LYS A 162 15.95 -3.68 -3.06
N THR A 163 17.05 -3.06 -2.69
CA THR A 163 17.39 -2.75 -1.29
C THR A 163 17.12 -1.28 -1.00
N PHE A 164 16.56 -1.00 0.15
CA PHE A 164 16.36 0.36 0.66
C PHE A 164 16.59 0.38 2.18
N GLU A 165 16.95 1.53 2.69
CA GLU A 165 17.09 1.74 4.13
C GLU A 165 15.83 2.45 4.66
N LYS A 166 15.22 1.88 5.71
CA LYS A 166 14.10 2.48 6.42
C LYS A 166 14.64 3.51 7.41
N GLY A 167 15.10 4.63 6.89
CA GLY A 167 15.56 5.78 7.67
C GLY A 167 14.49 6.87 7.82
N PRO A 168 14.80 7.98 8.50
CA PRO A 168 13.88 9.12 8.66
C PRO A 168 13.54 9.82 7.33
N GLU A 169 14.30 9.56 6.28
CA GLU A 169 14.06 10.07 4.93
C GLU A 169 13.29 9.09 4.03
N PHE A 170 12.82 7.96 4.60
CA PHE A 170 12.06 6.98 3.84
C PHE A 170 10.74 7.59 3.38
N SER A 171 10.56 7.69 2.07
CA SER A 171 9.43 8.36 1.43
C SER A 171 8.67 7.43 0.50
N PHE A 172 7.49 7.86 0.09
CA PHE A 172 6.64 7.14 -0.87
C PHE A 172 7.37 6.80 -2.18
N ARG A 173 8.30 7.65 -2.62
CA ARG A 173 9.12 7.42 -3.81
C ARG A 173 9.87 6.09 -3.77
N HIS A 174 10.49 5.76 -2.63
CA HIS A 174 11.25 4.52 -2.48
C HIS A 174 10.37 3.28 -2.68
N LEU A 175 9.11 3.34 -2.28
CA LEU A 175 8.14 2.25 -2.49
C LEU A 175 7.68 2.13 -3.94
N LEU A 176 7.47 3.24 -4.63
CA LEU A 176 7.10 3.21 -6.05
C LEU A 176 8.22 2.64 -6.91
N GLU A 177 9.48 2.92 -6.56
CA GLU A 177 10.66 2.36 -7.23
C GLU A 177 10.74 0.82 -7.11
N LEU A 178 10.04 0.23 -6.13
CA LEU A 178 9.94 -1.23 -6.00
C LEU A 178 9.01 -1.88 -7.03
N GLU A 179 8.20 -1.10 -7.74
CA GLU A 179 7.23 -1.60 -8.73
C GLU A 179 6.30 -2.68 -8.13
N LEU A 180 5.76 -2.41 -6.94
CA LEU A 180 4.99 -3.36 -6.13
C LEU A 180 3.84 -4.03 -6.87
N HIS A 181 3.28 -3.38 -7.89
CA HIS A 181 2.20 -3.91 -8.71
C HIS A 181 2.57 -5.21 -9.46
N HIS A 182 3.88 -5.46 -9.68
CA HIS A 182 4.36 -6.72 -10.24
C HIS A 182 4.48 -7.85 -9.20
N PHE A 183 4.45 -7.52 -7.90
CA PHE A 183 4.67 -8.43 -6.79
C PHE A 183 3.48 -8.47 -5.83
N SER A 184 2.28 -8.16 -6.32
CA SER A 184 1.07 -8.02 -5.50
C SER A 184 0.82 -9.21 -4.58
N ASP A 185 0.88 -10.42 -5.12
CA ASP A 185 0.62 -11.65 -4.35
C ASP A 185 1.64 -11.83 -3.22
N ALA A 186 2.91 -11.57 -3.51
CA ALA A 186 3.98 -11.66 -2.50
C ALA A 186 3.83 -10.58 -1.41
N VAL A 187 3.39 -9.37 -1.76
CA VAL A 187 3.11 -8.30 -0.79
C VAL A 187 1.97 -8.72 0.14
N TYR A 188 0.85 -9.23 -0.40
CA TYR A 188 -0.27 -9.72 0.41
C TYR A 188 0.15 -10.88 1.32
N ASP A 189 0.96 -11.82 0.83
CA ASP A 189 1.49 -12.93 1.64
C ASP A 189 2.35 -12.43 2.81
N ILE A 190 3.23 -11.44 2.58
CA ILE A 190 4.07 -10.83 3.62
C ILE A 190 3.22 -10.09 4.66
N VAL A 191 2.21 -9.36 4.22
CA VAL A 191 1.30 -8.64 5.14
C VAL A 191 0.46 -9.63 5.95
N ASP A 192 -0.12 -10.66 5.34
CA ASP A 192 -0.86 -11.70 6.05
C ASP A 192 0.03 -12.40 7.09
N GLN A 193 1.29 -12.69 6.72
CA GLN A 193 2.28 -13.22 7.65
C GLN A 193 2.51 -12.25 8.82
N SER A 194 2.69 -10.95 8.56
CA SER A 194 2.93 -9.96 9.60
C SER A 194 1.78 -9.85 10.60
N VAL A 195 0.53 -9.92 10.11
CA VAL A 195 -0.67 -9.90 10.95
C VAL A 195 -0.77 -11.16 11.84
N LYS A 196 -0.46 -12.33 11.29
CA LYS A 196 -0.47 -13.59 12.05
C LYS A 196 0.64 -13.61 13.09
N GLU A 197 1.84 -13.20 12.74
CA GLU A 197 2.98 -13.08 13.66
C GLU A 197 2.72 -12.07 14.78
N ALA A 198 2.12 -10.93 14.48
CA ALA A 198 1.76 -9.93 15.48
C ALA A 198 0.73 -10.47 16.50
N LYS A 199 -0.22 -11.31 16.05
CA LYS A 199 -1.15 -11.99 16.97
C LYS A 199 -0.42 -12.95 17.90
N ILE A 200 0.57 -13.68 17.40
CA ILE A 200 1.41 -14.57 18.22
C ILE A 200 2.22 -13.74 19.22
N GLU A 201 2.87 -12.66 18.80
CA GLU A 201 3.59 -11.74 19.69
C GLU A 201 2.70 -11.23 20.82
N ALA A 202 1.49 -10.77 20.50
CA ALA A 202 0.53 -10.25 21.47
C ALA A 202 0.11 -11.31 22.50
N LYS A 203 -0.13 -12.54 22.05
CA LYS A 203 -0.48 -13.67 22.93
C LYS A 203 0.67 -14.04 23.86
N LEU A 204 1.89 -14.15 23.34
CA LEU A 204 3.09 -14.41 24.13
C LEU A 204 3.31 -13.33 25.20
N GLU A 205 3.17 -12.07 24.82
CA GLU A 205 3.30 -10.97 25.78
C GLU A 205 2.17 -10.98 26.82
N GLY A 206 0.96 -11.39 26.43
CA GLY A 206 -0.17 -11.60 27.34
C GLY A 206 0.16 -12.66 28.41
N ILE A 207 0.65 -13.82 27.97
CA ILE A 207 1.08 -14.91 28.86
C ILE A 207 2.20 -14.44 29.79
N ARG A 208 3.24 -13.80 29.23
CA ARG A 208 4.34 -13.24 30.00
C ARG A 208 3.87 -12.27 31.08
N ARG A 209 2.95 -11.35 30.77
CA ARG A 209 2.40 -10.39 31.74
C ARG A 209 1.59 -11.07 32.82
N THR A 210 0.81 -12.08 32.49
CA THR A 210 0.01 -12.85 33.45
C THR A 210 0.93 -13.55 34.44
N TRP A 211 1.90 -14.33 33.94
CA TRP A 211 2.81 -15.11 34.76
C TRP A 211 3.83 -14.26 35.53
N SER A 212 4.12 -13.04 35.10
CA SER A 212 4.94 -12.11 35.87
C SER A 212 4.25 -11.56 37.12
N LYS A 213 2.92 -11.64 37.21
CA LYS A 213 2.09 -11.17 38.31
C LYS A 213 1.47 -12.31 39.11
N MET A 214 1.50 -13.53 38.58
CA MET A 214 0.91 -14.69 39.20
C MET A 214 1.70 -15.03 40.46
N THR A 215 0.99 -15.14 41.58
CA THR A 215 1.53 -15.52 42.90
C THR A 215 0.79 -16.76 43.38
N VAL A 216 1.45 -17.55 44.19
CA VAL A 216 0.86 -18.69 44.87
C VAL A 216 0.71 -18.29 46.33
N ASP A 217 -0.54 -18.34 46.83
CA ASP A 217 -0.84 -17.99 48.18
C ASP A 217 -0.72 -19.21 49.10
N PHE A 218 -0.40 -18.93 50.37
CA PHE A 218 -0.29 -19.96 51.38
C PHE A 218 -1.38 -19.77 52.42
N ASP A 219 -1.94 -20.87 52.88
CA ASP A 219 -2.87 -20.90 54.02
C ASP A 219 -2.08 -20.71 55.32
N GLY A 220 -2.31 -19.56 55.95
CA GLY A 220 -1.67 -19.20 57.22
C GLY A 220 -2.31 -19.85 58.47
N SER A 221 -3.18 -20.84 58.30
CA SER A 221 -3.86 -21.53 59.42
C SER A 221 -2.90 -22.33 60.31
N ARG A 222 -1.66 -22.58 59.83
CA ARG A 222 -0.59 -23.29 60.55
C ARG A 222 0.70 -22.49 60.58
N GLU A 223 1.17 -22.09 61.74
CA GLU A 223 2.40 -21.33 61.90
C GLU A 223 3.65 -22.15 61.57
N ASP A 224 3.64 -23.47 61.80
CA ASP A 224 4.79 -24.36 61.67
C ASP A 224 4.98 -24.93 60.25
N CYS A 225 3.92 -24.97 59.41
CA CYS A 225 4.01 -25.53 58.08
C CYS A 225 3.00 -24.84 57.15
N PRO A 226 3.43 -23.86 56.34
CA PRO A 226 2.54 -23.19 55.42
C PRO A 226 2.07 -24.16 54.31
N LEU A 227 0.77 -24.31 54.19
CA LEU A 227 0.13 -25.13 53.14
C LEU A 227 -0.23 -24.24 51.95
N LEU A 228 -0.20 -24.81 50.74
CA LEU A 228 -0.71 -24.11 49.60
C LEU A 228 -2.20 -23.84 49.78
N ALA A 229 -2.62 -22.61 49.51
CA ALA A 229 -4.02 -22.25 49.43
C ALA A 229 -4.71 -22.88 48.20
N ASP A 230 -5.91 -22.43 47.86
CA ASP A 230 -6.61 -22.89 46.66
C ASP A 230 -5.84 -22.52 45.37
N LEU A 231 -5.47 -23.53 44.59
CA LEU A 231 -4.72 -23.39 43.34
C LEU A 231 -5.62 -23.41 42.11
N SER A 232 -6.94 -23.44 42.24
CA SER A 232 -7.88 -23.63 41.16
C SER A 232 -7.69 -22.61 40.03
N GLU A 233 -7.53 -21.34 40.37
CA GLU A 233 -7.30 -20.25 39.40
C GLU A 233 -5.96 -20.41 38.69
N VAL A 234 -4.90 -20.76 39.38
CA VAL A 234 -3.57 -20.96 38.84
C VAL A 234 -3.55 -22.16 37.88
N LEU A 235 -4.19 -23.26 38.25
CA LEU A 235 -4.27 -24.49 37.42
C LEU A 235 -5.13 -24.28 36.19
N GLU A 236 -6.28 -23.63 36.29
CA GLU A 236 -7.13 -23.27 35.16
C GLU A 236 -6.37 -22.37 34.14
N ARG A 237 -5.66 -21.38 34.67
CA ARG A 237 -4.84 -20.49 33.85
C ARG A 237 -3.70 -21.24 33.17
N LEU A 238 -3.04 -22.13 33.88
CA LEU A 238 -1.94 -22.94 33.37
C LEU A 238 -2.38 -23.88 32.25
N GLU A 239 -3.54 -24.53 32.41
CA GLU A 239 -4.14 -25.36 31.37
C GLU A 239 -4.48 -24.54 30.11
N SER A 240 -5.14 -23.39 30.30
CA SER A 240 -5.49 -22.48 29.23
C SER A 240 -4.26 -22.00 28.45
N ASP A 241 -3.22 -21.55 29.13
CA ASP A 241 -2.01 -21.03 28.51
C ASP A 241 -1.18 -22.15 27.84
N SER A 242 -1.19 -23.36 28.40
CA SER A 242 -0.56 -24.54 27.81
C SER A 242 -1.24 -24.96 26.50
N LEU A 243 -2.57 -24.91 26.44
CA LEU A 243 -3.32 -25.16 25.21
C LEU A 243 -3.05 -24.06 24.16
N GLU A 244 -2.90 -22.81 24.59
CA GLU A 244 -2.57 -21.72 23.71
C GLU A 244 -1.15 -21.86 23.13
N MET A 245 -0.16 -22.29 23.92
CA MET A 245 1.17 -22.63 23.43
C MET A 245 1.14 -23.76 22.39
N LEU A 246 0.37 -24.80 22.63
CA LEU A 246 0.21 -25.89 21.67
C LEU A 246 -0.43 -25.42 20.37
N SER A 247 -1.44 -24.54 20.47
CA SER A 247 -2.08 -23.91 19.31
C SER A 247 -1.09 -23.05 18.51
N MET A 248 -0.22 -22.28 19.17
CA MET A 248 0.82 -21.51 18.48
C MET A 248 1.83 -22.44 17.79
N THR A 249 2.29 -23.48 18.44
CA THR A 249 3.23 -24.46 17.87
C THR A 249 2.69 -25.10 16.60
N SER A 250 1.36 -25.28 16.50
CA SER A 250 0.72 -25.84 15.31
C SER A 250 0.69 -24.90 14.10
N GLN A 251 0.99 -23.61 14.26
CA GLN A 251 0.95 -22.61 13.18
C GLN A 251 2.19 -22.66 12.24
N GLY A 252 3.10 -23.56 12.44
CA GLY A 252 4.20 -23.89 11.52
C GLY A 252 5.11 -22.68 11.22
N ARG A 253 5.13 -22.22 9.97
CA ARG A 253 6.04 -21.14 9.53
C ARG A 253 5.88 -19.82 10.28
N PHE A 254 4.70 -19.55 10.85
CA PHE A 254 4.42 -18.26 11.49
C PHE A 254 5.03 -18.11 12.88
N ILE A 255 5.59 -19.18 13.46
CA ILE A 255 6.27 -19.13 14.75
C ILE A 255 7.80 -19.14 14.63
N GLU A 256 8.36 -19.31 13.44
CA GLU A 256 9.81 -19.45 13.26
C GLU A 256 10.60 -18.32 13.92
N PHE A 257 10.10 -17.09 13.84
CA PHE A 257 10.74 -15.91 14.42
C PHE A 257 10.79 -15.93 15.97
N CYS A 258 9.89 -16.65 16.63
CA CYS A 258 9.79 -16.73 18.08
C CYS A 258 9.77 -18.16 18.62
N LYS A 259 10.09 -19.14 17.78
CA LYS A 259 10.03 -20.58 18.14
C LYS A 259 10.75 -20.88 19.44
N GLN A 260 11.96 -20.38 19.60
CA GLN A 260 12.73 -20.58 20.84
C GLN A 260 11.96 -20.05 22.06
N THR A 261 11.35 -18.89 21.96
CA THR A 261 10.55 -18.29 23.05
C THR A 261 9.32 -19.12 23.37
N VAL A 262 8.64 -19.65 22.34
CA VAL A 262 7.47 -20.53 22.53
C VAL A 262 7.87 -21.82 23.22
N ASP A 263 8.97 -22.44 22.77
CA ASP A 263 9.50 -23.68 23.35
C ASP A 263 9.91 -23.46 24.83
N GLU A 264 10.63 -22.37 25.14
CA GLU A 264 11.01 -22.00 26.53
C GLU A 264 9.79 -21.79 27.44
N TRP A 265 8.74 -21.11 26.94
CA TRP A 265 7.53 -20.93 27.72
C TRP A 265 6.74 -22.21 27.91
N SER A 266 6.67 -23.05 26.88
CA SER A 266 6.04 -24.39 26.98
C SER A 266 6.72 -25.24 28.04
N GLU A 267 8.06 -25.26 28.09
CA GLU A 267 8.82 -25.99 29.10
C GLU A 267 8.60 -25.43 30.51
N LYS A 268 8.59 -24.09 30.65
CA LYS A 268 8.30 -23.42 31.95
C LYS A 268 6.92 -23.79 32.46
N LEU A 269 5.88 -23.67 31.63
CA LEU A 269 4.52 -24.02 32.02
C LEU A 269 4.39 -25.49 32.40
N GLN A 270 4.99 -26.39 31.63
CA GLN A 270 5.03 -27.82 31.95
C GLN A 270 5.76 -28.12 33.25
N THR A 271 6.84 -27.39 33.52
CA THR A 271 7.58 -27.54 34.78
C THR A 271 6.74 -27.07 35.97
N VAL A 272 6.08 -25.92 35.84
CA VAL A 272 5.17 -25.41 36.88
C VAL A 272 4.03 -26.38 37.14
N ASP A 273 3.40 -26.91 36.08
CA ASP A 273 2.35 -27.93 36.22
C ASP A 273 2.81 -29.14 37.01
N SER A 274 3.95 -29.71 36.61
CA SER A 274 4.52 -30.91 37.22
C SER A 274 4.83 -30.65 38.71
N VAL A 275 5.40 -29.49 39.03
CA VAL A 275 5.74 -29.13 40.42
C VAL A 275 4.49 -28.96 41.25
N LEU A 276 3.48 -28.22 40.75
CA LEU A 276 2.24 -27.98 41.49
C LEU A 276 1.45 -29.27 41.74
N GLN A 277 1.38 -30.18 40.78
CA GLN A 277 0.74 -31.48 40.92
C GLN A 277 1.42 -32.35 41.97
N VAL A 278 2.78 -32.41 41.93
CA VAL A 278 3.54 -33.17 42.97
C VAL A 278 3.34 -32.54 44.35
N TRP A 279 3.42 -31.23 44.44
CA TRP A 279 3.23 -30.50 45.71
C TRP A 279 1.82 -30.73 46.29
N GLN A 280 0.77 -30.55 45.49
CA GLN A 280 -0.61 -30.78 45.91
C GLN A 280 -0.85 -32.22 46.37
N LYS A 281 -0.30 -33.21 45.67
CA LYS A 281 -0.37 -34.61 46.07
C LYS A 281 0.37 -34.87 47.38
N PHE A 282 1.55 -34.29 47.52
CA PHE A 282 2.33 -34.40 48.74
C PHE A 282 1.57 -33.80 49.94
N GLN A 283 1.07 -32.57 49.80
CA GLN A 283 0.30 -31.87 50.83
C GLN A 283 -0.97 -32.67 51.21
N THR A 284 -1.69 -33.21 50.25
CA THR A 284 -2.89 -34.03 50.52
C THR A 284 -2.54 -35.29 51.33
N ASN A 285 -1.44 -35.97 50.97
CA ASN A 285 -0.99 -37.15 51.75
C ASN A 285 -0.50 -36.77 53.13
N TRP A 286 0.22 -35.65 53.24
CA TRP A 286 0.70 -35.15 54.55
C TRP A 286 -0.48 -34.86 55.50
N CYS A 287 -1.48 -34.11 55.06
CA CYS A 287 -2.68 -33.80 55.84
C CYS A 287 -3.52 -35.01 56.22
N ARG A 288 -3.37 -36.17 55.58
CA ARG A 288 -4.04 -37.43 55.93
C ARG A 288 -3.29 -38.22 56.97
N LEU A 289 -2.01 -37.99 57.15
CA LEU A 289 -1.14 -38.68 58.11
C LEU A 289 -1.10 -38.02 59.50
N GLU A 290 -1.37 -36.72 59.51
CA GLU A 290 -1.64 -35.96 60.74
C GLU A 290 -3.07 -36.16 61.25
#